data_25819fe8b417bbc7643456d7c4fba91e
#
_entry.id   25819fe8b417bbc7643456d7c4fba91e
#
_cell.length_a   1.000
_cell.length_b   1.000
_cell.length_c   1.000
_cell.angle_alpha   90.00
_cell.angle_beta   90.00
_cell.angle_gamma   90.00
#
_symmetry.space_group_name_H-M   'P 1'
#
loop_
_entity.id
_entity.type
_entity.pdbx_description
1 polymer ?
#
loop_
_entity_poly.entity_id
_entity_poly.type
_entity_poly.pdbx_seq_one_letter_code
_entity_poly.pdbx_strand_id
1 'polypeptide(L)'
;MPQLTIEHLTRFSKKFNFIETGTYKGDTVQTAIEYGFNEVHSIEIEPNLFKECQNRFKDNKNVHIWNGDSPDVLRENIIPSLKEPSTFWLDAHRSMALQTPGSDKYGRCPLLYELDAISESPIKNHLIIADDVRLFGTIGWGYLKKEDYIEKLMKINPNYVLEYLDGGFSFGRQFPEKDILVAFIPD
;
A
#
# COMPACT_ATOMS: atom_id res chain seq x y z
N MET A 1 -11.42 1.90 7.82
CA MET A 1 -9.97 1.84 7.60
C MET A 1 -9.45 3.26 7.62
N PRO A 2 -8.26 3.53 8.15
CA PRO A 2 -7.62 4.82 7.98
C PRO A 2 -7.46 5.09 6.48
N GLN A 3 -7.74 6.29 6.06
CA GLN A 3 -7.57 6.67 4.66
C GLN A 3 -6.29 7.48 4.50
N LEU A 4 -5.54 7.18 3.47
CA LEU A 4 -4.47 8.04 3.00
C LEU A 4 -5.05 9.40 2.59
N THR A 5 -4.48 10.48 3.09
CA THR A 5 -4.95 11.83 2.79
C THR A 5 -3.98 12.58 1.89
N ILE A 6 -4.47 13.62 1.20
CA ILE A 6 -3.62 14.54 0.43
C ILE A 6 -2.58 15.22 1.32
N GLU A 7 -2.89 15.50 2.59
CA GLU A 7 -1.95 16.07 3.54
C GLU A 7 -0.76 15.11 3.81
N HIS A 8 -1.03 13.82 4.05
CA HIS A 8 0.00 12.79 4.18
C HIS A 8 0.89 12.75 2.94
N LEU A 9 0.30 12.72 1.75
CA LEU A 9 1.03 12.70 0.49
C LEU A 9 1.88 13.97 0.28
N THR A 10 1.33 15.14 0.59
CA THR A 10 2.04 16.43 0.43
C THR A 10 3.29 16.50 1.28
N ARG A 11 3.27 15.86 2.45
CA ARG A 11 4.40 15.87 3.37
C ARG A 11 5.57 15.00 2.91
N PHE A 12 5.31 13.86 2.26
CA PHE A 12 6.33 12.85 2.01
C PHE A 12 6.53 12.50 0.54
N SER A 13 5.50 12.65 -0.31
CA SER A 13 5.50 12.07 -1.64
C SER A 13 6.04 13.02 -2.71
N LYS A 14 6.79 12.42 -3.65
CA LYS A 14 7.07 13.00 -4.97
C LYS A 14 6.02 12.45 -5.95
N LYS A 15 5.54 13.28 -6.88
CA LYS A 15 4.40 12.95 -7.77
C LYS A 15 4.77 12.04 -8.95
N PHE A 16 5.64 11.05 -8.75
CA PHE A 16 6.01 10.12 -9.83
C PHE A 16 4.97 9.00 -9.96
N ASN A 17 5.14 7.91 -9.23
CA ASN A 17 4.24 6.78 -9.26
C ASN A 17 3.64 6.55 -7.87
N PHE A 18 2.37 6.20 -7.86
CA PHE A 18 1.68 5.70 -6.68
C PHE A 18 1.34 4.22 -6.89
N ILE A 19 1.68 3.38 -5.94
CA ILE A 19 1.40 1.96 -5.96
C ILE A 19 0.64 1.59 -4.69
N GLU A 20 -0.56 1.11 -4.87
CA GLU A 20 -1.42 0.63 -3.79
C GLU A 20 -1.56 -0.89 -3.85
N THR A 21 -1.59 -1.57 -2.65
CA THR A 21 -2.04 -2.96 -2.48
C THR A 21 -3.33 -2.98 -1.66
N GLY A 22 -4.37 -3.67 -2.18
CA GLY A 22 -5.70 -3.67 -1.59
C GLY A 22 -6.59 -2.54 -2.07
N THR A 23 -6.99 -2.56 -3.35
CA THR A 23 -7.80 -1.49 -3.98
C THR A 23 -9.17 -1.31 -3.32
N TYR A 24 -9.82 -2.41 -2.92
CA TYR A 24 -11.21 -2.41 -2.46
C TYR A 24 -12.14 -1.67 -3.42
N LYS A 25 -12.72 -0.52 -3.02
CA LYS A 25 -13.59 0.30 -3.89
C LYS A 25 -12.86 1.43 -4.62
N GLY A 26 -11.55 1.57 -4.42
CA GLY A 26 -10.69 2.53 -5.12
C GLY A 26 -10.76 3.96 -4.58
N ASP A 27 -11.09 4.16 -3.30
CA ASP A 27 -11.14 5.51 -2.74
C ASP A 27 -9.74 6.10 -2.58
N THR A 28 -8.74 5.29 -2.24
CA THR A 28 -7.34 5.71 -2.19
C THR A 28 -6.79 5.98 -3.60
N VAL A 29 -7.18 5.19 -4.60
CA VAL A 29 -6.89 5.48 -6.02
C VAL A 29 -7.39 6.87 -6.40
N GLN A 30 -8.63 7.22 -6.01
CA GLN A 30 -9.19 8.54 -6.26
C GLN A 30 -8.36 9.65 -5.58
N THR A 31 -7.93 9.44 -4.33
CA THR A 31 -7.04 10.38 -3.61
C THR A 31 -5.71 10.55 -4.35
N ALA A 32 -5.13 9.48 -4.88
CA ALA A 32 -3.89 9.54 -5.65
C ALA A 32 -4.04 10.32 -6.95
N ILE A 33 -5.16 10.15 -7.66
CA ILE A 33 -5.51 10.94 -8.85
C ILE A 33 -5.61 12.43 -8.50
N GLU A 34 -6.33 12.78 -7.45
CA GLU A 34 -6.53 14.16 -6.99
C GLU A 34 -5.24 14.82 -6.52
N TYR A 35 -4.35 14.06 -5.91
CA TYR A 35 -3.00 14.53 -5.57
C TYR A 35 -2.17 14.82 -6.80
N GLY A 36 -2.40 14.11 -7.91
CA GLY A 36 -1.76 14.33 -9.21
C GLY A 36 -0.49 13.53 -9.41
N PHE A 37 -0.48 12.25 -9.06
CA PHE A 37 0.57 11.32 -9.48
C PHE A 37 0.57 11.12 -11.00
N ASN A 38 1.75 10.92 -11.58
CA ASN A 38 1.90 10.68 -13.01
C ASN A 38 1.30 9.34 -13.42
N GLU A 39 1.55 8.29 -12.62
CA GLU A 39 1.03 6.95 -12.81
C GLU A 39 0.48 6.42 -11.48
N VAL A 40 -0.63 5.72 -11.52
CA VAL A 40 -1.29 5.10 -10.37
C VAL A 40 -1.51 3.62 -10.66
N HIS A 41 -0.91 2.76 -9.85
CA HIS A 41 -1.12 1.32 -9.90
C HIS A 41 -1.85 0.88 -8.63
N SER A 42 -2.88 0.06 -8.76
CA SER A 42 -3.57 -0.51 -7.61
C SER A 42 -3.88 -1.99 -7.85
N ILE A 43 -3.73 -2.81 -6.82
CA ILE A 43 -3.80 -4.27 -6.91
C ILE A 43 -4.96 -4.78 -6.07
N GLU A 44 -5.84 -5.56 -6.70
CA GLU A 44 -7.02 -6.16 -6.06
C GLU A 44 -7.06 -7.67 -6.31
N ILE A 45 -7.15 -8.45 -5.23
CA ILE A 45 -7.21 -9.91 -5.32
C ILE A 45 -8.62 -10.40 -5.68
N GLU A 46 -9.67 -9.69 -5.22
CA GLU A 46 -11.06 -10.10 -5.43
C GLU A 46 -11.53 -9.71 -6.83
N PRO A 47 -11.90 -10.68 -7.71
CA PRO A 47 -12.19 -10.40 -9.13
C PRO A 47 -13.37 -9.45 -9.37
N ASN A 48 -14.37 -9.41 -8.48
CA ASN A 48 -15.52 -8.51 -8.67
C ASN A 48 -15.13 -7.08 -8.31
N LEU A 49 -14.42 -6.86 -7.21
CA LEU A 49 -13.90 -5.54 -6.82
C LEU A 49 -12.92 -5.01 -7.88
N PHE A 50 -12.04 -5.89 -8.40
CA PHE A 50 -11.17 -5.55 -9.53
C PHE A 50 -11.96 -5.01 -10.72
N LYS A 51 -13.01 -5.72 -11.17
CA LYS A 51 -13.86 -5.30 -12.30
C LYS A 51 -14.58 -3.99 -12.03
N GLU A 52 -15.09 -3.81 -10.82
CA GLU A 52 -15.73 -2.56 -10.40
C GLU A 52 -14.76 -1.38 -10.49
N CYS A 53 -13.54 -1.52 -9.94
CA CYS A 53 -12.53 -0.49 -9.99
C CYS A 53 -11.99 -0.26 -11.40
N GLN A 54 -11.79 -1.31 -12.19
CA GLN A 54 -11.39 -1.18 -13.59
C GLN A 54 -12.44 -0.35 -14.39
N ASN A 55 -13.72 -0.58 -14.14
CA ASN A 55 -14.78 0.21 -14.78
C ASN A 55 -14.86 1.64 -14.21
N ARG A 56 -14.66 1.82 -12.89
CA ARG A 56 -14.65 3.15 -12.24
C ARG A 56 -13.60 4.07 -12.85
N PHE A 57 -12.41 3.54 -13.13
CA PHE A 57 -11.26 4.33 -13.59
C PHE A 57 -10.91 4.18 -15.07
N LYS A 58 -11.80 3.56 -15.89
CA LYS A 58 -11.55 3.26 -17.31
C LYS A 58 -11.15 4.47 -18.17
N ASP A 59 -11.59 5.67 -17.79
CA ASP A 59 -11.32 6.91 -18.53
C ASP A 59 -10.02 7.62 -18.05
N ASN A 60 -9.40 7.12 -16.98
CA ASN A 60 -8.15 7.63 -16.45
C ASN A 60 -6.97 6.83 -17.04
N LYS A 61 -6.34 7.35 -18.09
CA LYS A 61 -5.30 6.62 -18.85
C LYS A 61 -4.03 6.29 -18.06
N ASN A 62 -3.79 7.02 -16.97
CA ASN A 62 -2.65 6.83 -16.07
C ASN A 62 -2.98 6.00 -14.83
N VAL A 63 -4.15 5.34 -14.82
CA VAL A 63 -4.57 4.45 -13.74
C VAL A 63 -4.62 3.01 -14.22
N HIS A 64 -3.92 2.14 -13.53
CA HIS A 64 -3.76 0.72 -13.84
C HIS A 64 -4.25 -0.12 -12.68
N ILE A 65 -5.40 -0.76 -12.84
CA ILE A 65 -5.92 -1.71 -11.84
C ILE A 65 -5.48 -3.12 -12.25
N TRP A 66 -4.85 -3.83 -11.32
CA TRP A 66 -4.31 -5.17 -11.49
C TRP A 66 -5.12 -6.19 -10.69
N ASN A 67 -5.35 -7.38 -11.25
CA ASN A 67 -5.98 -8.47 -10.51
C ASN A 67 -4.97 -9.55 -10.16
N GLY A 68 -4.84 -9.88 -8.88
CA GLY A 68 -3.95 -10.93 -8.39
C GLY A 68 -3.44 -10.71 -6.98
N ASP A 69 -2.57 -11.61 -6.55
CA ASP A 69 -1.82 -11.48 -5.31
C ASP A 69 -0.81 -10.33 -5.40
N SER A 70 -0.85 -9.41 -4.46
CA SER A 70 -0.04 -8.19 -4.51
C SER A 70 1.47 -8.45 -4.58
N PRO A 71 2.08 -9.42 -3.86
CA PRO A 71 3.51 -9.68 -4.01
C PRO A 71 3.91 -10.17 -5.41
N ASP A 72 3.07 -10.97 -6.06
CA ASP A 72 3.35 -11.46 -7.42
C ASP A 72 3.20 -10.33 -8.44
N VAL A 73 2.10 -9.58 -8.39
CA VAL A 73 1.88 -8.44 -9.29
C VAL A 73 2.97 -7.38 -9.14
N LEU A 74 3.38 -7.07 -7.91
CA LEU A 74 4.51 -6.18 -7.66
C LEU A 74 5.77 -6.66 -8.35
N ARG A 75 6.16 -7.92 -8.14
CA ARG A 75 7.40 -8.50 -8.64
C ARG A 75 7.43 -8.64 -10.16
N GLU A 76 6.33 -9.12 -10.74
CA GLU A 76 6.29 -9.50 -12.15
C GLU A 76 5.97 -8.32 -13.08
N ASN A 77 5.16 -7.37 -12.61
CA ASN A 77 4.59 -6.34 -13.47
C ASN A 77 5.05 -4.91 -13.11
N ILE A 78 4.98 -4.54 -11.83
CA ILE A 78 5.13 -3.13 -11.44
C ILE A 78 6.61 -2.78 -11.21
N ILE A 79 7.29 -3.51 -10.31
CA ILE A 79 8.69 -3.22 -9.94
C ILE A 79 9.63 -3.13 -11.16
N PRO A 80 9.57 -4.06 -12.14
CA PRO A 80 10.45 -3.99 -13.31
C PRO A 80 10.21 -2.76 -14.21
N SER A 81 9.04 -2.16 -14.14
CA SER A 81 8.67 -0.98 -14.94
C SER A 81 9.12 0.35 -14.32
N LEU A 82 9.41 0.38 -13.02
CA LEU A 82 9.73 1.61 -12.29
C LEU A 82 11.07 2.20 -12.73
N LYS A 83 11.09 3.51 -13.00
CA LYS A 83 12.28 4.28 -13.37
C LYS A 83 12.65 5.34 -12.33
N GLU A 84 11.71 5.65 -11.43
CA GLU A 84 11.80 6.71 -10.44
C GLU A 84 11.39 6.20 -9.05
N PRO A 85 11.84 6.84 -7.96
CA PRO A 85 11.32 6.56 -6.63
C PRO A 85 9.80 6.70 -6.62
N SER A 86 9.14 5.74 -6.02
CA SER A 86 7.67 5.64 -6.03
C SER A 86 7.13 5.67 -4.61
N THR A 87 5.85 5.99 -4.48
CA THR A 87 5.10 5.92 -3.22
C THR A 87 4.32 4.62 -3.19
N PHE A 88 4.60 3.78 -2.20
CA PHE A 88 3.86 2.55 -1.92
C PHE A 88 2.91 2.76 -0.74
N TRP A 89 1.64 2.44 -0.94
CA TRP A 89 0.62 2.34 0.09
C TRP A 89 0.23 0.87 0.25
N LEU A 90 0.65 0.25 1.35
CA LEU A 90 0.49 -1.18 1.62
C LEU A 90 -0.68 -1.39 2.57
N ASP A 91 -1.82 -1.81 2.03
CA ASP A 91 -3.09 -2.02 2.75
C ASP A 91 -3.77 -3.35 2.37
N ALA A 92 -3.03 -4.27 1.70
CA ALA A 92 -3.58 -5.57 1.34
C ALA A 92 -3.65 -6.49 2.55
N HIS A 93 -4.85 -6.80 2.99
CA HIS A 93 -5.07 -7.80 4.03
C HIS A 93 -6.50 -8.35 3.99
N ARG A 94 -6.68 -9.53 4.58
CA ARG A 94 -8.03 -10.07 4.78
C ARG A 94 -8.80 -9.21 5.77
N SER A 95 -9.94 -8.69 5.36
CA SER A 95 -10.86 -8.00 6.26
C SER A 95 -12.11 -8.82 6.50
N MET A 96 -12.30 -9.29 7.74
CA MET A 96 -13.55 -9.97 8.12
C MET A 96 -14.74 -9.00 8.13
N ALA A 97 -14.51 -7.74 8.49
CA ALA A 97 -15.54 -6.72 8.54
C ALA A 97 -16.06 -6.33 7.14
N LEU A 98 -15.15 -6.31 6.16
CA LEU A 98 -15.46 -5.97 4.76
C LEU A 98 -15.70 -7.23 3.90
N GLN A 99 -15.55 -8.43 4.49
CA GLN A 99 -15.67 -9.71 3.82
C GLN A 99 -14.73 -9.87 2.61
N THR A 100 -13.56 -9.22 2.64
CA THR A 100 -12.54 -9.38 1.62
C THR A 100 -11.73 -10.66 1.85
N PRO A 101 -11.34 -11.40 0.81
CA PRO A 101 -10.51 -12.58 0.93
C PRO A 101 -9.08 -12.20 1.34
N GLY A 102 -8.36 -13.16 1.93
CA GLY A 102 -6.91 -13.11 1.99
C GLY A 102 -6.32 -13.85 0.78
N SER A 103 -5.01 -13.86 0.69
CA SER A 103 -4.31 -14.68 -0.29
C SER A 103 -4.24 -16.15 0.16
N ASP A 104 -4.52 -17.09 -0.73
CA ASP A 104 -4.29 -18.50 -0.47
C ASP A 104 -2.78 -18.81 -0.38
N LYS A 105 -1.96 -18.05 -1.10
CA LYS A 105 -0.52 -18.21 -1.16
C LYS A 105 0.23 -17.48 -0.04
N TYR A 106 -0.20 -16.27 0.28
CA TYR A 106 0.49 -15.35 1.20
C TYR A 106 -0.25 -15.15 2.54
N GLY A 107 -1.39 -15.81 2.72
CA GLY A 107 -2.14 -15.79 3.96
C GLY A 107 -2.97 -14.52 4.16
N ARG A 108 -3.17 -14.14 5.43
CA ARG A 108 -4.11 -13.07 5.79
C ARG A 108 -3.59 -11.67 5.50
N CYS A 109 -2.29 -11.48 5.59
CA CYS A 109 -1.60 -10.21 5.34
C CYS A 109 -0.32 -10.49 4.57
N PRO A 110 -0.21 -10.05 3.30
CA PRO A 110 0.96 -10.31 2.46
C PRO A 110 2.12 -9.32 2.70
N LEU A 111 2.00 -8.40 3.64
CA LEU A 111 2.85 -7.23 3.84
C LEU A 111 4.37 -7.52 3.82
N LEU A 112 4.83 -8.62 4.48
CA LEU A 112 6.25 -8.98 4.46
C LEU A 112 6.72 -9.47 3.08
N TYR A 113 5.85 -10.10 2.31
CA TYR A 113 6.15 -10.57 0.96
C TYR A 113 6.10 -9.43 -0.06
N GLU A 114 5.29 -8.40 0.20
CA GLU A 114 5.30 -7.15 -0.56
C GLU A 114 6.63 -6.41 -0.37
N LEU A 115 7.13 -6.33 0.86
CA LEU A 115 8.47 -5.77 1.12
C LEU A 115 9.57 -6.59 0.44
N ASP A 116 9.46 -7.93 0.39
CA ASP A 116 10.40 -8.77 -0.36
C ASP A 116 10.39 -8.40 -1.84
N ALA A 117 9.22 -8.25 -2.45
CA ALA A 117 9.10 -7.79 -3.83
C ALA A 117 9.72 -6.39 -4.04
N ILE A 118 9.39 -5.43 -3.17
CA ILE A 118 9.95 -4.07 -3.23
C ILE A 118 11.48 -4.09 -3.07
N SER A 119 12.02 -5.01 -2.26
CA SER A 119 13.46 -5.17 -2.08
C SER A 119 14.21 -5.58 -3.35
N GLU A 120 13.54 -6.15 -4.33
CA GLU A 120 14.11 -6.53 -5.63
C GLU A 120 14.27 -5.32 -6.58
N SER A 121 13.62 -4.17 -6.27
CA SER A 121 13.82 -2.94 -7.03
C SER A 121 15.28 -2.48 -6.99
N PRO A 122 15.86 -2.04 -8.11
CA PRO A 122 17.16 -1.36 -8.10
C PRO A 122 17.11 0.01 -7.41
N ILE A 123 15.92 0.60 -7.31
CA ILE A 123 15.66 1.88 -6.64
C ILE A 123 15.40 1.58 -5.17
N LYS A 124 16.16 2.20 -4.25
CA LYS A 124 16.09 1.87 -2.82
C LYS A 124 15.51 2.99 -1.95
N ASN A 125 15.16 4.12 -2.54
CA ASN A 125 14.62 5.30 -1.85
C ASN A 125 13.14 5.53 -2.16
N HIS A 126 12.38 4.45 -2.28
CA HIS A 126 10.92 4.52 -2.33
C HIS A 126 10.36 5.07 -1.02
N LEU A 127 9.24 5.77 -1.09
CA LEU A 127 8.40 6.03 0.08
C LEU A 127 7.51 4.81 0.32
N ILE A 128 7.59 4.21 1.50
CA ILE A 128 6.80 3.02 1.84
C ILE A 128 5.91 3.37 3.04
N ILE A 129 4.61 3.20 2.87
CA ILE A 129 3.60 3.52 3.87
C ILE A 129 2.76 2.27 4.13
N ALA A 130 2.70 1.83 5.38
CA ALA A 130 1.82 0.72 5.79
C ALA A 130 0.65 1.26 6.61
N ASP A 131 -0.55 0.79 6.27
CA ASP A 131 -1.78 1.06 7.02
C ASP A 131 -2.00 0.05 8.15
N ASP A 132 -2.98 0.32 9.00
CA ASP A 132 -3.49 -0.60 10.03
C ASP A 132 -2.42 -1.14 11.00
N VAL A 133 -1.43 -0.31 11.37
CA VAL A 133 -0.31 -0.71 12.26
C VAL A 133 -0.80 -1.29 13.60
N ARG A 134 -2.01 -0.94 14.04
CA ARG A 134 -2.68 -1.51 15.22
C ARG A 134 -2.91 -3.02 15.13
N LEU A 135 -2.88 -3.59 13.91
CA LEU A 135 -3.15 -5.02 13.67
C LEU A 135 -1.89 -5.89 13.76
N PHE A 136 -0.71 -5.29 13.89
CA PHE A 136 0.50 -6.07 14.17
C PHE A 136 0.33 -6.94 15.43
N GLY A 137 0.80 -8.18 15.37
CA GLY A 137 0.70 -9.16 16.45
C GLY A 137 -0.71 -9.74 16.65
N THR A 138 -1.71 -9.34 15.85
CA THR A 138 -3.06 -9.88 15.95
C THR A 138 -3.30 -11.07 15.02
N ILE A 139 -4.34 -11.88 15.34
CA ILE A 139 -4.76 -12.98 14.49
C ILE A 139 -5.23 -12.49 13.11
N GLY A 140 -5.75 -11.26 13.01
CA GLY A 140 -6.20 -10.66 11.76
C GLY A 140 -5.08 -10.60 10.73
N TRP A 141 -3.88 -10.33 11.18
CA TRP A 141 -2.66 -10.27 10.37
C TRP A 141 -1.75 -11.50 10.52
N GLY A 142 -2.30 -12.66 10.98
CA GLY A 142 -1.51 -13.87 11.11
C GLY A 142 -0.36 -13.78 12.11
N TYR A 143 -0.51 -12.91 13.13
CA TYR A 143 0.50 -12.62 14.15
C TYR A 143 1.80 -12.01 13.61
N LEU A 144 1.76 -11.35 12.44
CA LEU A 144 2.88 -10.62 11.88
C LEU A 144 3.43 -9.61 12.90
N LYS A 145 4.73 -9.69 13.19
CA LYS A 145 5.38 -8.80 14.16
C LYS A 145 5.84 -7.51 13.51
N LYS A 146 5.70 -6.42 14.23
CA LYS A 146 6.17 -5.11 13.78
C LYS A 146 7.69 -5.07 13.60
N GLU A 147 8.42 -5.79 14.45
CA GLU A 147 9.87 -5.90 14.39
C GLU A 147 10.33 -6.54 13.07
N ASP A 148 9.64 -7.60 12.60
CA ASP A 148 9.95 -8.26 11.32
C ASP A 148 9.72 -7.32 10.13
N TYR A 149 8.67 -6.49 10.20
CA TYR A 149 8.38 -5.46 9.20
C TYR A 149 9.50 -4.40 9.15
N ILE A 150 9.88 -3.87 10.31
CA ILE A 150 10.95 -2.87 10.42
C ILE A 150 12.29 -3.44 9.93
N GLU A 151 12.62 -4.68 10.31
CA GLU A 151 13.84 -5.33 9.85
C GLU A 151 13.90 -5.42 8.31
N LYS A 152 12.80 -5.78 7.66
CA LYS A 152 12.72 -5.81 6.20
C LYS A 152 12.85 -4.43 5.57
N LEU A 153 12.23 -3.40 6.13
CA LEU A 153 12.42 -2.02 5.67
C LEU A 153 13.90 -1.61 5.72
N MET A 154 14.58 -1.89 6.83
CA MET A 154 16.00 -1.57 6.99
C MET A 154 16.91 -2.40 6.07
N LYS A 155 16.49 -3.58 5.63
CA LYS A 155 17.19 -4.36 4.58
C LYS A 155 17.02 -3.74 3.19
N ILE A 156 15.87 -3.11 2.90
CA ILE A 156 15.66 -2.38 1.65
C ILE A 156 16.59 -1.16 1.59
N ASN A 157 16.56 -0.33 2.65
CA ASN A 157 17.45 0.80 2.79
C ASN A 157 17.71 1.11 4.28
N PRO A 158 18.97 0.96 4.77
CA PRO A 158 19.31 1.22 6.16
C PRO A 158 19.20 2.70 6.59
N ASN A 159 19.02 3.61 5.63
CA ASN A 159 18.85 5.04 5.89
C ASN A 159 17.38 5.47 6.02
N TYR A 160 16.43 4.55 5.98
CA TYR A 160 15.04 4.92 6.20
C TYR A 160 14.83 5.55 7.57
N VAL A 161 14.17 6.68 7.58
CA VAL A 161 13.56 7.29 8.76
C VAL A 161 12.14 6.78 8.87
N LEU A 162 11.75 6.40 10.09
CA LEU A 162 10.42 5.87 10.38
C LEU A 162 9.61 6.91 11.13
N GLU A 163 8.41 7.17 10.65
CA GLU A 163 7.46 8.07 11.31
C GLU A 163 6.08 7.42 11.40
N TYR A 164 5.37 7.70 12.49
CA TYR A 164 4.01 7.25 12.69
C TYR A 164 3.05 8.42 12.51
N LEU A 165 2.01 8.19 11.71
CA LEU A 165 0.91 9.13 11.50
C LEU A 165 -0.37 8.57 12.13
N ASP A 166 -1.25 9.48 12.47
CA ASP A 166 -2.55 9.12 13.02
C ASP A 166 -3.47 8.60 11.91
N GLY A 167 -4.28 7.62 12.24
CA GLY A 167 -5.36 7.17 11.38
C GLY A 167 -6.39 8.29 11.18
N GLY A 168 -6.88 8.43 9.96
CA GLY A 168 -7.88 9.43 9.62
C GLY A 168 -9.27 9.12 10.19
N PHE A 169 -10.24 9.99 9.89
CA PHE A 169 -11.65 9.75 10.18
C PHE A 169 -12.30 9.03 9.01
N SER A 170 -12.83 7.84 9.24
CA SER A 170 -13.48 7.05 8.20
C SER A 170 -14.60 6.18 8.79
N PHE A 171 -15.61 5.86 8.00
CA PHE A 171 -16.77 5.06 8.44
C PHE A 171 -17.45 5.58 9.72
N GLY A 172 -17.51 6.91 9.89
CA GLY A 172 -18.19 7.54 11.03
C GLY A 172 -17.43 7.47 12.36
N ARG A 173 -16.14 7.12 12.35
CA ARG A 173 -15.28 7.05 13.54
C ARG A 173 -13.87 7.58 13.28
N GLN A 174 -13.22 8.07 14.34
CA GLN A 174 -11.80 8.35 14.37
C GLN A 174 -11.02 7.02 14.50
N PHE A 175 -10.00 6.85 13.67
CA PHE A 175 -9.05 5.76 13.81
C PHE A 175 -7.97 6.08 14.85
N PRO A 176 -7.25 5.05 15.38
CA PRO A 176 -6.27 5.26 16.42
C PRO A 176 -5.15 6.19 16.01
N GLU A 177 -4.53 6.82 17.01
CA GLU A 177 -3.25 7.50 16.84
C GLU A 177 -2.17 6.50 16.44
N LYS A 178 -1.22 6.96 15.62
CA LYS A 178 -0.05 6.17 15.17
C LYS A 178 -0.42 4.87 14.44
N ASP A 179 -1.48 4.90 13.64
CA ASP A 179 -1.99 3.73 12.93
C ASP A 179 -1.40 3.55 11.52
N ILE A 180 -0.65 4.54 11.06
CA ILE A 180 0.07 4.51 9.77
C ILE A 180 1.57 4.59 10.04
N LEU A 181 2.36 3.71 9.43
CA LEU A 181 3.82 3.74 9.51
C LEU A 181 4.41 4.16 8.17
N VAL A 182 5.20 5.22 8.19
CA VAL A 182 5.88 5.79 7.02
C VAL A 182 7.37 5.52 7.12
N ALA A 183 7.94 4.96 6.04
CA ALA A 183 9.39 4.83 5.86
C ALA A 183 9.84 5.69 4.67
N PHE A 184 10.70 6.66 4.90
CA PHE A 184 11.15 7.62 3.90
C PHE A 184 12.63 7.96 4.06
N ILE A 185 13.23 8.49 2.99
CA ILE A 185 14.57 9.07 3.01
C ILE A 185 14.39 10.59 3.04
N PRO A 186 14.89 11.29 4.08
CA PRO A 186 14.89 12.75 4.11
C PRO A 186 15.69 13.33 2.95
N ASP A 187 15.27 14.50 2.45
CA ASP A 187 15.99 15.27 1.42
C ASP A 187 17.34 15.80 1.93
#